data_5f49f222ca0c1a83e2be2a6f2776b490
#
_entry.id   5f49f222ca0c1a83e2be2a6f2776b490
#
_cell.length_a   1.000
_cell.length_b   1.000
_cell.length_c   1.000
_cell.angle_alpha   90.00
_cell.angle_beta   90.00
_cell.angle_gamma   90.00
#
_symmetry.space_group_name_H-M   'P 1'
#
loop_
_entity.id
_entity.type
_entity.pdbx_description
1 polymer ?
#
loop_
_entity_poly.entity_id
_entity_poly.type
_entity_poly.pdbx_seq_one_letter_code
_entity_poly.pdbx_strand_id
1 'polypeptide(L)'
;MKLKVLIAAAVLVLAMPAFAHAPKSKHGGRVVMAGAFHVELVAKDGTIEVHLIDHSDKPMTVSGYKGLAILAIDGKSQRIVLEPAGEAQLSGKAAGALPSRPKGVVQITPPDGKVVSARFD
;
A
#
# COMPACT_ATOMS: atom_id res chain seq x y z
N MET A 1 -4.91 -67.61 -14.00
CA MET A 1 -4.65 -66.54 -13.02
C MET A 1 -4.87 -65.22 -13.71
N LYS A 2 -5.87 -64.51 -13.30
CA LYS A 2 -6.11 -63.17 -13.85
C LYS A 2 -5.47 -62.15 -12.91
N LEU A 3 -4.46 -61.46 -13.39
CA LEU A 3 -3.81 -60.35 -12.68
C LEU A 3 -4.69 -59.12 -12.75
N LYS A 4 -5.32 -58.75 -11.63
CA LYS A 4 -6.03 -57.50 -11.54
C LYS A 4 -5.02 -56.41 -11.23
N VAL A 5 -4.67 -55.63 -12.24
CA VAL A 5 -3.88 -54.43 -12.04
C VAL A 5 -4.80 -53.34 -11.49
N LEU A 6 -4.67 -53.03 -10.21
CA LEU A 6 -5.32 -51.88 -9.62
C LEU A 6 -4.48 -50.64 -9.98
N ILE A 7 -4.96 -49.87 -10.92
CA ILE A 7 -4.38 -48.54 -11.19
C ILE A 7 -4.95 -47.60 -10.14
N ALA A 8 -4.16 -47.33 -9.11
CA ALA A 8 -4.44 -46.25 -8.19
C ALA A 8 -4.14 -44.94 -8.90
N ALA A 9 -5.18 -44.27 -9.38
CA ALA A 9 -5.06 -42.90 -9.88
C ALA A 9 -4.76 -41.99 -8.68
N ALA A 10 -3.50 -41.65 -8.50
CA ALA A 10 -3.11 -40.58 -7.58
C ALA A 10 -3.61 -39.25 -8.13
N VAL A 11 -4.70 -38.76 -7.58
CA VAL A 11 -5.17 -37.39 -7.85
C VAL A 11 -4.21 -36.45 -7.13
N LEU A 12 -3.27 -35.93 -7.90
CA LEU A 12 -2.39 -34.86 -7.42
C LEU A 12 -3.21 -33.60 -7.36
N VAL A 13 -3.76 -33.28 -6.20
CA VAL A 13 -4.40 -31.98 -5.96
C VAL A 13 -3.28 -30.95 -5.90
N LEU A 14 -3.03 -30.29 -7.01
CA LEU A 14 -2.20 -29.10 -7.04
C LEU A 14 -2.92 -28.01 -6.26
N ALA A 15 -2.50 -27.84 -5.00
CA ALA A 15 -2.91 -26.69 -4.23
C ALA A 15 -2.30 -25.45 -4.91
N MET A 16 -3.12 -24.73 -5.68
CA MET A 16 -2.71 -23.42 -6.21
C MET A 16 -2.58 -22.45 -5.04
N PRO A 17 -1.44 -21.75 -4.90
CA PRO A 17 -1.36 -20.69 -3.90
C PRO A 17 -2.46 -19.68 -4.22
N ALA A 18 -3.30 -19.38 -3.23
CA ALA A 18 -4.25 -18.30 -3.33
C ALA A 18 -3.45 -17.00 -3.40
N PHE A 19 -3.33 -16.43 -4.58
CA PHE A 19 -2.81 -15.08 -4.72
C PHE A 19 -3.82 -14.14 -4.09
N ALA A 20 -3.45 -13.56 -2.94
CA ALA A 20 -4.17 -12.43 -2.42
C ALA A 20 -4.14 -11.36 -3.52
N HIS A 21 -5.31 -10.94 -3.99
CA HIS A 21 -5.40 -9.88 -4.98
C HIS A 21 -4.75 -8.63 -4.41
N ALA A 22 -3.66 -8.17 -5.04
CA ALA A 22 -3.10 -6.87 -4.71
C ALA A 22 -4.19 -5.82 -4.91
N PRO A 23 -4.39 -4.91 -3.93
CA PRO A 23 -5.39 -3.86 -4.08
C PRO A 23 -5.09 -3.05 -5.33
N LYS A 24 -6.14 -2.74 -6.09
CA LYS A 24 -5.98 -1.94 -7.30
C LYS A 24 -5.77 -0.48 -6.95
N SER A 25 -4.82 0.14 -7.61
CA SER A 25 -4.63 1.58 -7.58
C SER A 25 -5.87 2.28 -8.13
N LYS A 26 -6.36 3.30 -7.42
CA LYS A 26 -7.48 4.14 -7.84
C LYS A 26 -7.04 5.49 -8.37
N HIS A 27 -5.82 5.89 -8.06
CA HIS A 27 -5.28 7.22 -8.38
C HIS A 27 -3.98 7.13 -9.19
N GLY A 28 -3.69 5.98 -9.74
CA GLY A 28 -2.47 5.76 -10.52
C GLY A 28 -1.20 5.60 -9.71
N GLY A 29 -1.31 5.45 -8.40
CA GLY A 29 -0.20 5.25 -7.48
C GLY A 29 0.08 3.78 -7.18
N ARG A 30 0.85 3.56 -6.14
CA ARG A 30 1.18 2.23 -5.63
C ARG A 30 0.41 1.99 -4.34
N VAL A 31 -0.18 0.81 -4.20
CA VAL A 31 -0.97 0.45 -3.04
C VAL A 31 -0.28 -0.65 -2.24
N VAL A 32 -0.15 -0.46 -0.95
CA VAL A 32 0.34 -1.48 -0.01
C VAL A 32 -0.60 -1.59 1.19
N MET A 33 -0.56 -2.71 1.86
CA MET A 33 -1.29 -2.89 3.12
C MET A 33 -0.51 -2.26 4.28
N ALA A 34 -1.23 -1.62 5.20
CA ALA A 34 -0.68 -1.08 6.43
C ALA A 34 -1.66 -1.31 7.57
N GLY A 35 -1.42 -2.34 8.38
CA GLY A 35 -2.34 -2.72 9.45
C GLY A 35 -3.73 -3.05 8.92
N ALA A 36 -4.73 -2.28 9.37
CA ALA A 36 -6.13 -2.54 9.06
C ALA A 36 -6.65 -1.86 7.78
N PHE A 37 -5.78 -1.19 7.01
CA PHE A 37 -6.19 -0.49 5.80
C PHE A 37 -5.10 -0.52 4.72
N HIS A 38 -5.45 -0.08 3.53
CA HIS A 38 -4.53 0.07 2.41
C HIS A 38 -4.09 1.52 2.27
N VAL A 39 -2.85 1.71 1.83
CA VAL A 39 -2.27 3.02 1.61
C VAL A 39 -1.84 3.13 0.16
N GLU A 40 -2.38 4.10 -0.55
CA GLU A 40 -1.97 4.42 -1.91
C GLU A 40 -1.06 5.65 -1.90
N LEU A 41 0.13 5.51 -2.45
CA LEU A 41 1.12 6.57 -2.58
C LEU A 41 1.15 7.08 -4.01
N VAL A 42 0.90 8.37 -4.18
CA VAL A 42 0.93 9.05 -5.49
C VAL A 42 1.95 10.19 -5.42
N ALA A 43 2.86 10.23 -6.39
CA ALA A 43 3.78 11.35 -6.56
C ALA A 43 3.39 12.12 -7.82
N LYS A 44 3.08 13.40 -7.67
CA LYS A 44 2.61 14.24 -8.76
C LYS A 44 3.04 15.69 -8.55
N ASP A 45 3.76 16.24 -9.53
CA ASP A 45 4.14 17.66 -9.56
C ASP A 45 4.81 18.14 -8.25
N GLY A 46 5.74 17.35 -7.71
CA GLY A 46 6.44 17.69 -6.46
C GLY A 46 5.59 17.51 -5.20
N THR A 47 4.40 16.97 -5.32
CA THR A 47 3.50 16.69 -4.20
C THR A 47 3.37 15.20 -3.98
N ILE A 48 3.38 14.79 -2.73
CA ILE A 48 3.02 13.44 -2.30
C ILE A 48 1.55 13.46 -1.86
N GLU A 49 0.77 12.57 -2.43
CA GLU A 49 -0.59 12.28 -1.98
C GLU A 49 -0.65 10.86 -1.43
N VAL A 50 -1.31 10.72 -0.30
CA VAL A 50 -1.53 9.43 0.34
C VAL A 50 -3.02 9.24 0.54
N HIS A 51 -3.56 8.22 -0.08
CA HIS A 51 -4.98 7.86 0.02
C HIS A 51 -5.13 6.66 0.94
N LEU A 52 -6.03 6.74 1.90
CA LEU A 52 -6.35 5.66 2.81
C LEU A 52 -7.62 4.94 2.34
N ILE A 53 -7.55 3.64 2.26
CA ILE A 53 -8.60 2.80 1.69
C ILE A 53 -8.88 1.65 2.66
N ASP A 54 -10.14 1.40 2.98
CA ASP A 54 -10.53 0.31 3.88
C ASP A 54 -10.51 -1.06 3.17
N HIS A 55 -10.74 -2.12 3.92
CA HIS A 55 -10.77 -3.48 3.38
C HIS A 55 -11.93 -3.74 2.40
N SER A 56 -12.94 -2.89 2.41
CA SER A 56 -14.05 -2.94 1.46
C SER A 56 -13.79 -2.11 0.21
N ASP A 57 -12.54 -1.68 0.03
CA ASP A 57 -12.09 -0.89 -1.11
C ASP A 57 -12.74 0.49 -1.20
N LYS A 58 -13.12 1.04 -0.06
CA LYS A 58 -13.73 2.37 0.06
C LYS A 58 -12.75 3.39 0.64
N PRO A 59 -12.80 4.65 0.20
CA PRO A 59 -12.01 5.71 0.80
C PRO A 59 -12.34 5.87 2.29
N MET A 60 -11.27 6.05 3.08
CA MET A 60 -11.39 6.35 4.51
C MET A 60 -11.30 7.84 4.74
N THR A 61 -12.06 8.35 5.71
CA THR A 61 -11.93 9.74 6.17
C THR A 61 -10.60 9.92 6.88
N VAL A 62 -9.86 10.97 6.52
CA VAL A 62 -8.55 11.28 7.12
C VAL A 62 -8.62 12.30 8.25
N SER A 63 -9.81 12.67 8.69
CA SER A 63 -10.01 13.56 9.83
C SER A 63 -9.32 13.00 11.08
N GLY A 64 -8.44 13.79 11.71
CA GLY A 64 -7.66 13.35 12.86
C GLY A 64 -6.46 12.46 12.54
N TYR A 65 -6.22 12.14 11.28
CA TYR A 65 -5.04 11.42 10.84
C TYR A 65 -3.88 12.36 10.59
N LYS A 66 -2.67 11.85 10.80
CA LYS A 66 -1.41 12.52 10.43
C LYS A 66 -0.54 11.55 9.67
N GLY A 67 0.34 12.07 8.84
CA GLY A 67 1.28 11.23 8.10
C GLY A 67 2.66 11.85 8.02
N LEU A 68 3.63 10.97 7.78
CA LEU A 68 5.01 11.33 7.50
C LEU A 68 5.54 10.38 6.43
N ALA A 69 5.94 10.93 5.29
CA ALA A 69 6.63 10.17 4.27
C ALA A 69 8.14 10.33 4.45
N ILE A 70 8.85 9.20 4.49
CA ILE A 70 10.30 9.16 4.53
C ILE A 70 10.74 8.44 3.26
N LEU A 71 11.12 9.22 2.25
CA LEU A 71 11.34 8.73 0.90
C LEU A 71 12.80 8.89 0.47
N ALA A 72 13.30 7.90 -0.28
CA ALA A 72 14.60 8.00 -0.94
C ALA A 72 14.45 8.80 -2.23
N ILE A 73 15.07 9.98 -2.27
CA ILE A 73 15.03 10.90 -3.41
C ILE A 73 16.49 11.29 -3.71
N ASP A 74 16.95 11.00 -4.92
CA ASP A 74 18.34 11.26 -5.36
C ASP A 74 19.38 10.70 -4.38
N GLY A 75 19.14 9.48 -3.88
CA GLY A 75 20.06 8.81 -2.98
C GLY A 75 20.04 9.33 -1.55
N LYS A 76 19.15 10.27 -1.23
CA LYS A 76 18.99 10.86 0.10
C LYS A 76 17.62 10.58 0.67
N SER A 77 17.56 10.42 1.98
CA SER A 77 16.29 10.30 2.70
C SER A 77 15.67 11.68 2.89
N GLN A 78 14.43 11.85 2.43
CA GLN A 78 13.68 13.09 2.61
C GLN A 78 12.43 12.84 3.46
N ARG A 79 12.20 13.68 4.44
CA ARG A 79 11.03 13.64 5.31
C ARG A 79 10.01 14.66 4.83
N ILE A 80 8.79 14.17 4.55
CA ILE A 80 7.70 15.02 4.05
C ILE A 80 6.52 14.85 5.01
N VAL A 81 6.17 15.91 5.70
CA VAL A 81 5.00 15.92 6.59
C VAL A 81 3.73 15.90 5.73
N LEU A 82 2.83 14.98 6.07
CA LEU A 82 1.55 14.82 5.38
C LEU A 82 0.41 15.27 6.27
N GLU A 83 -0.45 16.11 5.73
CA GLU A 83 -1.61 16.66 6.42
C GLU A 83 -2.88 16.37 5.64
N PRO A 84 -4.05 16.30 6.30
CA PRO A 84 -5.31 16.13 5.58
C PRO A 84 -5.52 17.20 4.51
N ALA A 85 -5.83 16.74 3.30
CA ALA A 85 -6.14 17.59 2.15
C ALA A 85 -7.38 17.01 1.47
N GLY A 86 -8.55 17.56 1.78
CA GLY A 86 -9.81 16.96 1.42
C GLY A 86 -10.25 15.89 2.44
N GLU A 87 -11.18 15.03 2.06
CA GLU A 87 -11.81 14.09 2.99
C GLU A 87 -11.06 12.75 3.13
N ALA A 88 -10.39 12.31 2.06
CA ALA A 88 -9.86 10.95 2.00
C ALA A 88 -8.37 10.88 1.67
N GLN A 89 -7.64 11.98 1.71
CA GLN A 89 -6.22 11.99 1.41
C GLN A 89 -5.41 12.85 2.37
N LEU A 90 -4.15 12.44 2.56
CA LEU A 90 -3.11 13.25 3.16
C LEU A 90 -2.20 13.77 2.05
N SER A 91 -1.66 14.96 2.21
CA SER A 91 -0.80 15.57 1.20
C SER A 91 0.37 16.30 1.83
N GLY A 92 1.49 16.34 1.12
CA GLY A 92 2.68 17.08 1.50
C GLY A 92 3.52 17.42 0.29
N LYS A 93 4.29 18.50 0.39
CA LYS A 93 5.18 18.96 -0.68
C LYS A 93 6.60 18.47 -0.44
N ALA A 94 7.22 17.90 -1.48
CA ALA A 94 8.64 17.59 -1.48
C ALA A 94 9.48 18.86 -1.70
N ALA A 95 10.72 18.82 -1.23
CA ALA A 95 11.68 19.92 -1.43
C ALA A 95 12.41 19.80 -2.78
N GLY A 96 11.69 19.50 -3.84
CA GLY A 96 12.27 19.34 -5.18
C GLY A 96 11.54 18.31 -6.01
N ALA A 97 12.17 17.90 -7.12
CA ALA A 97 11.59 16.93 -8.03
C ALA A 97 11.45 15.55 -7.37
N LEU A 98 10.32 14.92 -7.63
CA LEU A 98 10.03 13.56 -7.15
C LEU A 98 10.17 12.55 -8.28
N PRO A 99 10.75 11.36 -8.01
CA PRO A 99 10.63 10.25 -8.95
C PRO A 99 9.15 9.83 -9.08
N SER A 100 8.78 9.26 -10.21
CA SER A 100 7.41 8.81 -10.46
C SER A 100 6.99 7.67 -9.51
N ARG A 101 7.94 6.90 -9.03
CA ARG A 101 7.72 5.77 -8.10
C ARG A 101 8.68 5.87 -6.92
N PRO A 102 8.45 6.79 -5.99
CA PRO A 102 9.35 6.95 -4.86
C PRO A 102 9.33 5.72 -3.96
N LYS A 103 10.48 5.43 -3.36
CA LYS A 103 10.67 4.30 -2.44
C LYS A 103 10.84 4.83 -1.03
N GLY A 104 10.36 4.08 -0.06
CA GLY A 104 10.53 4.42 1.33
C GLY A 104 9.36 3.99 2.19
N VAL A 105 9.11 4.73 3.25
CA VAL A 105 8.09 4.41 4.25
C VAL A 105 7.13 5.58 4.41
N VAL A 106 5.86 5.28 4.47
CA VAL A 106 4.82 6.25 4.87
C VAL A 106 4.30 5.81 6.23
N GLN A 107 4.48 6.66 7.23
CA GLN A 107 3.95 6.45 8.57
C GLN A 107 2.62 7.17 8.70
N ILE A 108 1.59 6.44 9.12
CA ILE A 108 0.25 6.99 9.34
C ILE A 108 -0.06 6.91 10.82
N THR A 109 -0.47 8.03 11.40
CA THR A 109 -0.91 8.10 12.78
C THR A 109 -2.41 8.34 12.81
N PRO A 110 -3.21 7.30 13.09
CA PRO A 110 -4.65 7.44 13.28
C PRO A 110 -4.99 8.26 14.53
N PRO A 111 -6.28 8.63 14.71
CA PRO A 111 -6.71 9.36 15.90
C PRO A 111 -6.43 8.66 17.23
N ASP A 112 -6.31 7.32 17.24
CA ASP A 112 -5.96 6.55 18.44
C ASP A 112 -4.47 6.64 18.82
N GLY A 113 -3.64 7.27 17.97
CA GLY A 113 -2.21 7.44 18.20
C GLY A 113 -1.33 6.23 17.86
N LYS A 114 -1.90 5.13 17.41
CA LYS A 114 -1.15 3.91 17.04
C LYS A 114 -0.61 4.03 15.63
N VAL A 115 0.67 4.33 15.50
CA VAL A 115 1.34 4.49 14.21
C VAL A 115 1.38 3.18 13.44
N VAL A 116 0.99 3.23 12.18
CA VAL A 116 1.19 2.14 11.22
C VAL A 116 2.13 2.60 10.11
N SER A 117 2.89 1.67 9.56
CA SER A 117 3.87 1.97 8.51
C SER A 117 3.53 1.22 7.24
N ALA A 118 3.55 1.94 6.12
CA ALA A 118 3.40 1.40 4.79
C ALA A 118 4.74 1.47 4.07
N ARG A 119 5.26 0.33 3.63
CA ARG A 119 6.56 0.26 2.97
C ARG A 119 6.40 0.15 1.46
N PHE A 120 7.08 1.03 0.75
CA PHE A 120 7.13 1.09 -0.71
C PHE A 120 8.56 0.80 -1.18
N ASP A 121 8.75 -0.37 -1.79
CA ASP A 121 10.04 -0.83 -2.32
C ASP A 121 10.23 -0.51 -3.81
#